data_476067f88d1f6b0856de6cde8cde3aa7
#
_entry.id   476067f88d1f6b0856de6cde8cde3aa7
#
_cell.length_a   1.000
_cell.length_b   1.000
_cell.length_c   1.000
_cell.angle_alpha   90.00
_cell.angle_beta   90.00
_cell.angle_gamma   90.00
#
_symmetry.space_group_name_H-M   'P 1'
#
loop_
_entity.id
_entity.type
_entity.pdbx_description
1 polymer ?
#
loop_
_entity_poly.entity_id
_entity_poly.type
_entity_poly.pdbx_seq_one_letter_code
_entity_poly.pdbx_strand_id
1 'polypeptide(L)'
;LLSAVENEGVYTFDFYLVNTCVVTNTGQRKSRQIINRAVRHNPLSLVVVTGCYPQTAPEEVRAIEGVDVIIGNQERGRIVELVEEALEHKRTEILDNVQQMTVDTKFEELGVGTETDKTRAFLKIQEGCNQYCTYCIIPFARGPLRSRSLESIREEVSKLVAAGYKEVVLIGI
;
A
#
# COMPACT_ATOMS: atom_id res chain seq x y z
N LEU A 1 -6.79 8.98 -10.21
CA LEU A 1 -7.67 9.04 -11.40
C LEU A 1 -7.36 7.81 -12.26
N LEU A 2 -8.21 6.77 -12.16
CA LEU A 2 -8.16 5.64 -13.09
C LEU A 2 -8.81 6.10 -14.40
N SER A 3 -8.02 6.36 -15.44
CA SER A 3 -8.57 6.50 -16.79
C SER A 3 -8.73 5.09 -17.37
N ALA A 4 -9.95 4.57 -17.37
CA ALA A 4 -10.29 3.40 -18.16
C ALA A 4 -10.59 3.85 -19.59
N VAL A 5 -9.84 3.38 -20.56
CA VAL A 5 -10.15 3.57 -21.97
C VAL A 5 -11.05 2.41 -22.41
N GLU A 6 -12.30 2.71 -22.71
CA GLU A 6 -13.21 1.74 -23.33
C GLU A 6 -12.81 1.54 -24.80
N ASN A 7 -12.33 0.35 -25.12
CA ASN A 7 -12.22 -0.10 -26.49
C ASN A 7 -12.97 -1.43 -26.60
N GLU A 8 -14.08 -1.44 -27.31
CA GLU A 8 -14.89 -2.63 -27.66
C GLU A 8 -15.31 -3.54 -26.50
N GLY A 9 -15.66 -2.95 -25.33
CA GLY A 9 -16.10 -3.70 -24.15
C GLY A 9 -14.99 -4.38 -23.36
N VAL A 10 -13.72 -4.12 -23.66
CA VAL A 10 -12.56 -4.54 -22.88
C VAL A 10 -12.00 -3.33 -22.15
N TYR A 11 -12.09 -3.35 -20.81
CA TYR A 11 -11.43 -2.33 -19.98
C TYR A 11 -9.92 -2.56 -19.97
N THR A 12 -9.15 -1.65 -20.54
CA THR A 12 -7.69 -1.61 -20.37
C THR A 12 -7.34 -0.63 -19.27
N PHE A 13 -6.53 -1.07 -18.31
CA PHE A 13 -6.03 -0.22 -17.24
C PHE A 13 -4.62 0.23 -17.57
N ASP A 14 -4.32 1.50 -17.31
CA ASP A 14 -2.98 2.05 -17.52
C ASP A 14 -1.98 1.50 -16.49
N PHE A 15 -2.46 1.13 -15.29
CA PHE A 15 -1.63 0.49 -14.28
C PHE A 15 -2.42 -0.45 -13.35
N TYR A 16 -1.72 -1.40 -12.73
CA TYR A 16 -2.20 -2.25 -11.65
C TYR A 16 -1.48 -1.90 -10.36
N LEU A 17 -2.21 -1.49 -9.32
CA LEU A 17 -1.67 -1.31 -7.98
C LEU A 17 -1.98 -2.55 -7.12
N VAL A 18 -0.93 -3.31 -6.78
CA VAL A 18 -1.05 -4.53 -5.98
C VAL A 18 -0.56 -4.28 -4.56
N ASN A 19 -1.48 -4.12 -3.62
CA ASN A 19 -1.16 -4.05 -2.19
C ASN A 19 -1.04 -5.46 -1.61
N THR A 20 0.14 -5.79 -1.10
CA THR A 20 0.53 -7.16 -0.74
C THR A 20 0.54 -7.41 0.76
N CYS A 21 0.38 -8.69 1.13
CA CYS A 21 0.45 -9.17 2.50
C CYS A 21 1.40 -10.38 2.61
N VAL A 22 2.18 -10.45 3.72
CA VAL A 22 3.10 -11.56 4.03
C VAL A 22 2.90 -12.14 5.43
N VAL A 23 1.84 -11.74 6.14
CA VAL A 23 1.57 -12.20 7.51
C VAL A 23 1.41 -13.73 7.57
N THR A 24 1.00 -14.34 6.47
CA THR A 24 0.93 -15.80 6.31
C THR A 24 1.58 -16.24 5.00
N ASN A 25 2.12 -17.47 4.98
CA ASN A 25 2.65 -18.07 3.74
C ASN A 25 1.61 -18.10 2.61
N THR A 26 0.33 -18.30 2.95
CA THR A 26 -0.77 -18.21 1.99
C THR A 26 -0.94 -16.79 1.45
N GLY A 27 -0.80 -15.77 2.29
CA GLY A 27 -0.86 -14.36 1.89
C GLY A 27 0.26 -14.00 0.91
N GLN A 28 1.49 -14.39 1.20
CA GLN A 28 2.65 -14.18 0.33
C GLN A 28 2.46 -14.87 -1.04
N ARG A 29 2.03 -16.15 -1.02
CA ARG A 29 1.77 -16.89 -2.26
C ARG A 29 0.67 -16.25 -3.11
N LYS A 30 -0.43 -15.81 -2.48
CA LYS A 30 -1.52 -15.11 -3.17
C LYS A 30 -1.05 -13.77 -3.74
N SER A 31 -0.25 -12.99 -2.99
CA SER A 31 0.35 -11.73 -3.46
C SER A 31 1.15 -11.96 -4.75
N ARG A 32 2.03 -12.95 -4.76
CA ARG A 32 2.81 -13.33 -5.94
C ARG A 32 1.93 -13.77 -7.13
N GLN A 33 0.88 -14.53 -6.86
CA GLN A 33 -0.08 -14.94 -7.91
C GLN A 33 -0.82 -13.76 -8.52
N ILE A 34 -1.23 -12.77 -7.70
CA ILE A 34 -1.91 -11.55 -8.17
C ILE A 34 -0.97 -10.71 -9.03
N ILE A 35 0.28 -10.49 -8.58
CA ILE A 35 1.30 -9.78 -9.36
C ILE A 35 1.50 -10.43 -10.73
N ASN A 36 1.77 -11.73 -10.76
CA ASN A 36 1.96 -12.47 -12.02
C ASN A 36 0.70 -12.48 -12.90
N ARG A 37 -0.50 -12.41 -12.31
CA ARG A 37 -1.75 -12.29 -13.06
C ARG A 37 -1.87 -10.90 -13.69
N ALA A 38 -1.55 -9.84 -12.97
CA ALA A 38 -1.56 -8.46 -13.47
C ALA A 38 -0.63 -8.32 -14.68
N VAL A 39 0.63 -8.77 -14.53
CA VAL A 39 1.63 -8.76 -15.63
C VAL A 39 1.13 -9.50 -16.88
N ARG A 40 0.51 -10.67 -16.72
CA ARG A 40 0.03 -11.49 -17.86
C ARG A 40 -1.26 -10.97 -18.48
N HIS A 41 -2.10 -10.28 -17.69
CA HIS A 41 -3.40 -9.81 -18.18
C HIS A 41 -3.25 -8.64 -19.17
N ASN A 42 -2.36 -7.70 -18.87
CA ASN A 42 -2.01 -6.63 -19.79
C ASN A 42 -0.51 -6.30 -19.71
N PRO A 43 0.32 -6.85 -20.60
CA PRO A 43 1.77 -6.60 -20.59
C PRO A 43 2.18 -5.15 -20.86
N LEU A 44 1.24 -4.31 -21.33
CA LEU A 44 1.47 -2.89 -21.60
C LEU A 44 1.15 -1.99 -20.41
N SER A 45 0.41 -2.51 -19.40
CA SER A 45 0.09 -1.74 -18.20
C SER A 45 1.25 -1.74 -17.21
N LEU A 46 1.37 -0.63 -16.46
CA LEU A 46 2.32 -0.48 -15.39
C LEU A 46 1.93 -1.38 -14.21
N VAL A 47 2.86 -2.14 -13.64
CA VAL A 47 2.63 -2.97 -12.46
C VAL A 47 3.36 -2.39 -11.25
N VAL A 48 2.58 -1.89 -10.30
CA VAL A 48 3.04 -1.25 -9.06
C VAL A 48 2.78 -2.20 -7.89
N VAL A 49 3.81 -2.54 -7.15
CA VAL A 49 3.74 -3.45 -6.00
C VAL A 49 4.07 -2.70 -4.70
N THR A 50 3.16 -2.75 -3.74
CA THR A 50 3.35 -2.13 -2.42
C THR A 50 2.93 -3.06 -1.28
N GLY A 51 3.15 -2.65 -0.04
CA GLY A 51 2.75 -3.36 1.16
C GLY A 51 3.87 -4.18 1.80
N CYS A 52 3.49 -5.22 2.55
CA CYS A 52 4.45 -5.94 3.37
C CYS A 52 5.40 -6.84 2.58
N TYR A 53 5.04 -7.30 1.39
CA TYR A 53 5.92 -8.19 0.61
C TYR A 53 7.18 -7.48 0.12
N PRO A 54 7.10 -6.34 -0.58
CA PRO A 54 8.31 -5.61 -0.95
C PRO A 54 9.11 -5.11 0.26
N GLN A 55 8.46 -4.82 1.37
CA GLN A 55 9.16 -4.39 2.58
C GLN A 55 10.02 -5.48 3.22
N THR A 56 9.60 -6.74 3.16
CA THR A 56 10.29 -7.88 3.82
C THR A 56 11.17 -8.69 2.88
N ALA A 57 10.86 -8.71 1.59
CA ALA A 57 11.57 -9.48 0.58
C ALA A 57 11.65 -8.69 -0.75
N PRO A 58 12.29 -7.51 -0.77
CA PRO A 58 12.36 -6.67 -1.95
C PRO A 58 13.02 -7.37 -3.13
N GLU A 59 14.06 -8.17 -2.90
CA GLU A 59 14.75 -8.92 -3.95
C GLU A 59 13.86 -9.94 -4.66
N GLU A 60 12.96 -10.59 -3.91
CA GLU A 60 11.99 -11.51 -4.53
C GLU A 60 10.99 -10.78 -5.43
N VAL A 61 10.61 -9.55 -5.05
CA VAL A 61 9.68 -8.74 -5.86
C VAL A 61 10.39 -8.18 -7.09
N ARG A 62 11.63 -7.71 -6.97
CA ARG A 62 12.47 -7.28 -8.10
C ARG A 62 12.68 -8.37 -9.14
N ALA A 63 12.79 -9.63 -8.69
CA ALA A 63 12.96 -10.77 -9.56
C ALA A 63 11.68 -11.17 -10.33
N ILE A 64 10.53 -10.55 -10.06
CA ILE A 64 9.29 -10.78 -10.82
C ILE A 64 9.34 -9.94 -12.09
N GLU A 65 9.54 -10.59 -13.22
CA GLU A 65 9.53 -9.94 -14.53
C GLU A 65 8.20 -9.22 -14.79
N GLY A 66 8.28 -7.96 -15.23
CA GLY A 66 7.12 -7.13 -15.53
C GLY A 66 6.59 -6.31 -14.34
N VAL A 67 7.29 -6.30 -13.21
CA VAL A 67 7.07 -5.31 -12.14
C VAL A 67 7.85 -4.04 -12.49
N ASP A 68 7.18 -2.89 -12.44
CA ASP A 68 7.75 -1.61 -12.87
C ASP A 68 8.06 -0.70 -11.68
N VAL A 69 7.22 -0.72 -10.63
CA VAL A 69 7.38 0.13 -9.45
C VAL A 69 7.25 -0.71 -8.19
N ILE A 70 8.19 -0.53 -7.25
CA ILE A 70 8.21 -1.19 -5.95
C ILE A 70 8.19 -0.12 -4.87
N ILE A 71 7.19 -0.17 -3.98
CA ILE A 71 6.97 0.83 -2.94
C ILE A 71 6.90 0.15 -1.57
N GLY A 72 7.75 0.58 -0.65
CA GLY A 72 7.72 0.13 0.74
C GLY A 72 6.53 0.69 1.52
N ASN A 73 6.46 0.34 2.80
CA ASN A 73 5.40 0.79 3.70
C ASN A 73 5.53 2.25 4.14
N GLN A 74 6.60 2.96 3.80
CA GLN A 74 6.83 4.37 4.14
C GLN A 74 6.47 5.36 3.03
N GLU A 75 6.45 4.89 1.77
CA GLU A 75 6.31 5.77 0.61
C GLU A 75 4.90 5.70 -0.01
N ARG A 76 3.92 5.17 0.73
CA ARG A 76 2.55 5.01 0.22
C ARG A 76 1.87 6.34 -0.10
N GLY A 77 2.21 7.39 0.63
CA GLY A 77 1.74 8.75 0.34
C GLY A 77 2.18 9.29 -1.01
N ARG A 78 3.27 8.74 -1.58
CA ARG A 78 3.84 9.15 -2.86
C ARG A 78 3.45 8.25 -4.04
N ILE A 79 2.49 7.33 -3.84
CA ILE A 79 2.10 6.38 -4.89
C ILE A 79 1.75 7.08 -6.21
N VAL A 80 1.00 8.18 -6.17
CA VAL A 80 0.59 8.91 -7.38
C VAL A 80 1.81 9.48 -8.10
N GLU A 81 2.69 10.17 -7.37
CA GLU A 81 3.93 10.74 -7.89
C GLU A 81 4.81 9.66 -8.56
N LEU A 82 5.01 8.53 -7.88
CA LEU A 82 5.85 7.44 -8.37
C LEU A 82 5.24 6.73 -9.59
N VAL A 83 3.92 6.66 -9.67
CA VAL A 83 3.21 6.12 -10.85
C VAL A 83 3.37 7.07 -12.04
N GLU A 84 3.20 8.38 -11.83
CA GLU A 84 3.39 9.40 -12.87
C GLU A 84 4.83 9.38 -13.38
N GLU A 85 5.82 9.34 -12.49
CA GLU A 85 7.24 9.22 -12.84
C GLU A 85 7.51 7.96 -13.68
N ALA A 86 6.97 6.80 -13.29
CA ALA A 86 7.15 5.56 -14.05
C ALA A 86 6.51 5.60 -15.44
N LEU A 87 5.37 6.26 -15.59
CA LEU A 87 4.71 6.45 -16.90
C LEU A 87 5.55 7.34 -17.83
N GLU A 88 6.19 8.37 -17.29
CA GLU A 88 7.06 9.27 -18.07
C GLU A 88 8.35 8.58 -18.54
N HIS A 89 8.96 7.75 -17.68
CA HIS A 89 10.23 7.05 -17.97
C HIS A 89 10.08 5.81 -18.87
N LYS A 90 8.88 5.53 -19.38
CA LYS A 90 8.61 4.42 -20.34
C LYS A 90 9.11 3.05 -19.89
N ARG A 91 9.10 2.78 -18.58
CA ARG A 91 9.43 1.45 -18.02
C ARG A 91 10.85 0.94 -18.36
N THR A 92 11.81 1.82 -18.48
CA THR A 92 13.20 1.42 -18.78
C THR A 92 13.93 0.78 -17.62
N GLU A 93 13.53 1.15 -16.38
CA GLU A 93 14.12 0.64 -15.13
C GLU A 93 13.03 0.49 -14.06
N ILE A 94 13.24 -0.43 -13.11
CA ILE A 94 12.34 -0.59 -11.95
C ILE A 94 12.55 0.60 -11.02
N LEU A 95 11.50 1.36 -10.74
CA LEU A 95 11.52 2.38 -9.69
C LEU A 95 11.36 1.70 -8.32
N ASP A 96 12.44 1.62 -7.57
CA ASP A 96 12.47 0.97 -6.26
C ASP A 96 12.55 1.98 -5.13
N ASN A 97 11.46 2.08 -4.37
CA ASN A 97 11.30 2.98 -3.23
C ASN A 97 11.03 2.19 -1.93
N VAL A 98 11.85 1.17 -1.67
CA VAL A 98 11.79 0.41 -0.41
C VAL A 98 12.82 0.95 0.57
N GLN A 99 12.37 1.67 1.58
CA GLN A 99 13.22 2.19 2.64
C GLN A 99 13.20 1.28 3.87
N GLN A 100 14.31 1.22 4.59
CA GLN A 100 14.37 0.51 5.85
C GLN A 100 13.59 1.26 6.93
N MET A 101 12.80 0.52 7.69
CA MET A 101 12.10 1.04 8.86
C MET A 101 13.07 1.20 10.03
N THR A 102 13.21 2.40 10.54
CA THR A 102 14.08 2.74 11.69
C THR A 102 13.27 3.28 12.85
N VAL A 103 13.90 3.50 13.99
CA VAL A 103 13.29 4.12 15.18
C VAL A 103 12.83 5.57 14.91
N ASP A 104 13.45 6.24 13.95
CA ASP A 104 13.10 7.62 13.55
C ASP A 104 11.98 7.68 12.51
N THR A 105 11.53 6.52 12.03
CA THR A 105 10.44 6.43 11.07
C THR A 105 9.16 6.99 11.67
N LYS A 106 8.60 8.02 11.04
CA LYS A 106 7.37 8.67 11.51
C LYS A 106 6.13 7.88 11.11
N PHE A 107 5.03 8.11 11.82
CA PHE A 107 3.72 7.61 11.41
C PHE A 107 3.31 8.27 10.09
N GLU A 108 2.90 7.47 9.11
CA GLU A 108 2.46 7.96 7.81
C GLU A 108 0.99 8.41 7.89
N GLU A 109 0.78 9.70 7.77
CA GLU A 109 -0.55 10.34 7.86
C GLU A 109 -1.30 10.20 6.54
N LEU A 110 -1.82 9.00 6.29
CA LEU A 110 -2.76 8.76 5.19
C LEU A 110 -4.18 9.05 5.69
N GLY A 111 -4.90 9.95 5.03
CA GLY A 111 -6.29 10.25 5.35
C GLY A 111 -7.20 9.03 5.16
N VAL A 112 -8.32 9.03 5.86
CA VAL A 112 -9.37 8.03 5.62
C VAL A 112 -10.26 8.51 4.48
N GLY A 113 -10.42 7.68 3.44
CA GLY A 113 -11.36 7.99 2.36
C GLY A 113 -12.78 8.12 2.91
N THR A 114 -13.47 9.19 2.54
CA THR A 114 -14.88 9.42 2.93
C THR A 114 -15.81 8.74 1.91
N GLU A 115 -15.95 7.43 2.01
CA GLU A 115 -16.98 6.72 1.25
C GLU A 115 -18.33 6.89 1.95
N THR A 116 -19.26 7.58 1.31
CA THR A 116 -20.53 8.04 1.90
C THR A 116 -21.54 6.92 2.23
N ASP A 117 -21.36 5.72 1.71
CA ASP A 117 -22.32 4.61 1.85
C ASP A 117 -22.05 3.72 3.08
N LYS A 118 -21.02 4.02 3.87
CA LYS A 118 -20.67 3.24 5.06
C LYS A 118 -21.03 3.98 6.34
N THR A 119 -21.61 3.25 7.29
CA THR A 119 -21.93 3.77 8.63
C THR A 119 -20.71 3.74 9.58
N ARG A 120 -19.70 2.89 9.29
CA ARG A 120 -18.53 2.64 10.11
C ARG A 120 -17.26 3.01 9.36
N ALA A 121 -16.38 3.77 10.00
CA ALA A 121 -15.02 4.06 9.53
C ALA A 121 -13.97 3.31 10.36
N PHE A 122 -12.86 2.92 9.73
CA PHE A 122 -11.69 2.34 10.39
C PHE A 122 -10.56 3.38 10.38
N LEU A 123 -10.16 3.84 11.55
CA LEU A 123 -9.09 4.82 11.70
C LEU A 123 -7.85 4.15 12.29
N LYS A 124 -6.79 4.05 11.48
CA LYS A 124 -5.48 3.58 11.95
C LYS A 124 -4.82 4.67 12.79
N ILE A 125 -4.57 4.36 14.07
CA ILE A 125 -3.93 5.26 15.03
C ILE A 125 -2.52 4.82 15.44
N GLN A 126 -2.15 3.57 15.13
CA GLN A 126 -0.87 2.99 15.50
C GLN A 126 -0.39 2.03 14.43
N GLU A 127 0.91 1.94 14.22
CA GLU A 127 1.54 1.02 13.28
C GLU A 127 2.89 0.53 13.83
N GLY A 128 3.28 -0.69 13.40
CA GLY A 128 4.50 -1.33 13.87
C GLY A 128 4.36 -2.01 15.22
N CYS A 129 5.40 -2.74 15.65
CA CYS A 129 5.37 -3.49 16.92
C CYS A 129 6.78 -3.72 17.44
N ASN A 130 6.96 -3.55 18.78
CA ASN A 130 8.24 -3.75 19.47
C ASN A 130 8.28 -5.08 20.26
N GLN A 131 7.30 -5.98 20.09
CA GLN A 131 7.27 -7.24 20.87
C GLN A 131 8.21 -8.33 20.34
N TYR A 132 8.56 -8.29 19.06
CA TYR A 132 9.46 -9.25 18.41
C TYR A 132 9.17 -10.72 18.75
N CYS A 133 7.87 -11.10 18.79
CA CYS A 133 7.48 -12.50 18.99
C CYS A 133 8.12 -13.38 17.92
N THR A 134 8.60 -14.56 18.28
CA THR A 134 9.44 -15.43 17.44
C THR A 134 8.81 -15.85 16.11
N TYR A 135 7.49 -15.85 16.02
CA TYR A 135 6.72 -16.21 14.83
C TYR A 135 6.19 -14.99 14.03
N CYS A 136 6.44 -13.77 14.51
CA CYS A 136 5.77 -12.58 13.98
C CYS A 136 6.64 -11.77 13.03
N ILE A 137 6.15 -11.56 11.82
CA ILE A 137 6.82 -10.76 10.80
C ILE A 137 6.59 -9.23 10.94
N ILE A 138 5.63 -8.81 11.77
CA ILE A 138 5.19 -7.40 11.86
C ILE A 138 6.32 -6.42 12.16
N PRO A 139 7.24 -6.66 13.13
CA PRO A 139 8.34 -5.74 13.38
C PRO A 139 9.24 -5.50 12.17
N PHE A 140 9.39 -6.50 11.31
CA PHE A 140 10.19 -6.42 10.08
C PHE A 140 9.42 -5.81 8.91
N ALA A 141 8.12 -6.10 8.81
CA ALA A 141 7.28 -5.62 7.73
C ALA A 141 6.80 -4.18 7.95
N ARG A 142 6.55 -3.78 9.21
CA ARG A 142 5.98 -2.48 9.56
C ARG A 142 6.87 -1.64 10.46
N GLY A 143 8.02 -2.17 10.86
CA GLY A 143 9.00 -1.49 11.68
C GLY A 143 8.59 -1.29 13.14
N PRO A 144 9.32 -0.42 13.86
CA PRO A 144 9.07 -0.08 15.25
C PRO A 144 7.69 0.52 15.46
N LEU A 145 7.19 0.38 16.69
CA LEU A 145 5.92 0.95 17.11
C LEU A 145 5.94 2.48 16.97
N ARG A 146 4.96 3.02 16.27
CA ARG A 146 4.73 4.45 16.12
C ARG A 146 3.25 4.77 16.13
N SER A 147 2.89 5.87 16.75
CA SER A 147 1.51 6.29 16.92
C SER A 147 1.23 7.59 16.19
N ARG A 148 0.00 7.72 15.73
CA ARG A 148 -0.56 8.98 15.22
C ARG A 148 -0.70 9.98 16.34
N SER A 149 -0.52 11.27 16.07
CA SER A 149 -0.69 12.31 17.09
C SER A 149 -2.15 12.42 17.51
N LEU A 150 -2.39 12.85 18.75
CA LEU A 150 -3.74 13.02 19.27
C LEU A 150 -4.51 14.10 18.49
N GLU A 151 -3.82 15.16 18.09
CA GLU A 151 -4.36 16.26 17.29
C GLU A 151 -4.85 15.73 15.94
N SER A 152 -3.99 14.98 15.23
CA SER A 152 -4.34 14.39 13.94
C SER A 152 -5.50 13.38 14.04
N ILE A 153 -5.57 12.58 15.13
CA ILE A 153 -6.69 11.68 15.38
C ILE A 153 -8.00 12.48 15.54
N ARG A 154 -7.98 13.56 16.32
CA ARG A 154 -9.16 14.41 16.53
C ARG A 154 -9.65 15.06 15.25
N GLU A 155 -8.73 15.61 14.45
CA GLU A 155 -9.06 16.21 13.16
C GLU A 155 -9.72 15.20 12.22
N GLU A 156 -9.15 13.99 12.13
CA GLU A 156 -9.67 12.94 11.25
C GLU A 156 -11.04 12.43 11.72
N VAL A 157 -11.23 12.23 13.02
CA VAL A 157 -12.54 11.87 13.59
C VAL A 157 -13.57 12.97 13.29
N SER A 158 -13.19 14.25 13.39
CA SER A 158 -14.09 15.36 13.07
C SER A 158 -14.52 15.34 11.59
N LYS A 159 -13.60 15.04 10.66
CA LYS A 159 -13.91 14.88 9.23
C LYS A 159 -14.87 13.70 9.00
N LEU A 160 -14.63 12.56 9.66
CA LEU A 160 -15.50 11.38 9.56
C LEU A 160 -16.91 11.66 10.09
N VAL A 161 -17.03 12.36 11.22
CA VAL A 161 -18.33 12.78 11.78
C VAL A 161 -19.05 13.73 10.81
N ALA A 162 -18.34 14.71 10.25
CA ALA A 162 -18.90 15.63 9.25
C ALA A 162 -19.36 14.91 7.97
N ALA A 163 -18.65 13.85 7.56
CA ALA A 163 -19.03 12.98 6.44
C ALA A 163 -20.20 12.02 6.76
N GLY A 164 -20.74 12.05 7.99
CA GLY A 164 -21.93 11.29 8.37
C GLY A 164 -21.70 9.90 8.96
N TYR A 165 -20.45 9.49 9.20
CA TYR A 165 -20.14 8.22 9.88
C TYR A 165 -20.71 8.20 11.30
N LYS A 166 -21.26 7.05 11.70
CA LYS A 166 -21.91 6.86 13.01
C LYS A 166 -21.03 6.10 13.99
N GLU A 167 -20.01 5.42 13.48
CA GLU A 167 -19.09 4.62 14.27
C GLU A 167 -17.68 4.78 13.73
N VAL A 168 -16.70 4.97 14.62
CA VAL A 168 -15.27 4.98 14.29
C VAL A 168 -14.59 3.87 15.10
N VAL A 169 -13.96 2.93 14.40
CA VAL A 169 -13.17 1.86 15.00
C VAL A 169 -11.71 2.26 14.94
N LEU A 170 -11.08 2.42 16.10
CA LEU A 170 -9.65 2.69 16.19
C LEU A 170 -8.87 1.38 16.02
N ILE A 171 -7.91 1.36 15.09
CA ILE A 171 -7.10 0.19 14.81
C ILE A 171 -5.61 0.48 15.00
N GLY A 172 -4.89 -0.53 15.52
CA GLY A 172 -3.43 -0.56 15.66
C GLY A 172 -2.84 -1.72 14.87
N ILE A 173 -1.60 -1.58 14.47
CA ILE A 173 -0.70 -2.48 13.71
C ILE A 173 -0.46 -1.98 12.30
#